data_df2e0ee76c0007fa10e4082a961932ec
#
_entry.id   df2e0ee76c0007fa10e4082a961932ec
#
_cell.length_a   1.000
_cell.length_b   1.000
_cell.length_c   1.000
_cell.angle_alpha   90.00
_cell.angle_beta   90.00
_cell.angle_gamma   90.00
#
_symmetry.space_group_name_H-M   'P 1'
#
loop_
_entity.id
_entity.type
_entity.pdbx_description
1 polymer ?
#
loop_
_entity_poly.entity_id
_entity_poly.type
_entity_poly.pdbx_seq_one_letter_code
_entity_poly.pdbx_strand_id
1 'polypeptide(L)'
;MTNLFKGMTTFNSDISNWDMTGTDDTLSMFQGADSFNQPLNSWDMSNVTDMGLMFKGAIAFDQPLNDWNVSGVFDCDEMFSGATAFNQDIKSWNTSNFFSLFEFFLDATSFNQDISNWDVSSVTNAAAMFTGAGTFSTNNYDLLLEGWSTQTLQNAVVFGVGTTQYSSGAPTTARG
;
A
#
# COMPACT_ATOMS: atom_id res chain seq x y z
N MET A 1 0.74 -2.19 18.35
CA MET A 1 -0.32 -1.14 18.60
C MET A 1 -1.62 -1.44 17.84
N THR A 2 -1.98 -2.69 17.81
CA THR A 2 -3.15 -3.22 17.10
C THR A 2 -4.46 -2.49 17.47
N ASN A 3 -5.23 -2.08 16.46
CA ASN A 3 -6.58 -1.48 16.58
C ASN A 3 -6.69 -0.18 17.42
N LEU A 4 -5.59 0.54 17.71
CA LEU A 4 -5.59 1.61 18.73
C LEU A 4 -6.58 2.74 18.45
N PHE A 5 -6.72 3.18 17.18
CA PHE A 5 -7.66 4.23 16.77
C PHE A 5 -8.75 3.71 15.82
N LYS A 6 -8.93 2.39 15.78
CA LYS A 6 -9.90 1.76 14.88
C LYS A 6 -11.30 2.29 15.09
N GLY A 7 -11.94 2.78 14.02
CA GLY A 7 -13.28 3.31 14.01
C GLY A 7 -13.45 4.67 14.69
N MET A 8 -12.36 5.31 15.08
CA MET A 8 -12.40 6.66 15.67
C MET A 8 -12.51 7.72 14.56
N THR A 9 -13.70 7.84 13.96
CA THR A 9 -13.94 8.63 12.74
C THR A 9 -13.56 10.11 12.84
N THR A 10 -13.52 10.68 14.04
CA THR A 10 -13.17 12.10 14.29
C THR A 10 -11.76 12.30 14.83
N PHE A 11 -11.00 11.20 15.05
CA PHE A 11 -9.65 11.29 15.58
C PHE A 11 -8.72 11.95 14.57
N ASN A 12 -8.05 13.03 14.96
CA ASN A 12 -7.04 13.72 14.16
C ASN A 12 -6.03 14.48 15.03
N SER A 13 -5.70 13.95 16.21
CA SER A 13 -4.67 14.55 17.08
C SER A 13 -3.28 14.27 16.55
N ASP A 14 -2.37 15.22 16.72
CA ASP A 14 -0.95 15.06 16.38
C ASP A 14 -0.29 14.02 17.29
N ILE A 15 0.22 12.96 16.68
CA ILE A 15 0.93 11.86 17.32
C ILE A 15 2.30 11.62 16.67
N SER A 16 2.80 12.61 15.91
CA SER A 16 4.06 12.52 15.15
C SER A 16 5.28 12.21 16.02
N ASN A 17 5.22 12.60 17.29
CA ASN A 17 6.33 12.43 18.26
C ASN A 17 6.23 11.12 19.06
N TRP A 18 5.32 10.22 18.71
CA TRP A 18 5.22 8.96 19.43
C TRP A 18 6.44 8.08 19.17
N ASP A 19 6.92 7.45 20.24
CA ASP A 19 7.99 6.45 20.17
C ASP A 19 7.42 5.12 19.67
N MET A 20 7.83 4.71 18.48
CA MET A 20 7.43 3.46 17.85
C MET A 20 8.44 2.33 18.06
N THR A 21 9.54 2.60 18.77
CA THR A 21 10.63 1.64 19.01
C THR A 21 10.16 0.38 19.65
N GLY A 22 9.77 -0.54 19.55
CA GLY A 22 9.22 -1.73 20.25
C GLY A 22 7.83 -2.08 19.77
N THR A 23 7.37 -1.39 18.72
CA THR A 23 6.12 -1.74 18.04
C THR A 23 6.44 -2.72 16.93
N ASP A 24 5.87 -3.90 17.01
CA ASP A 24 6.00 -4.98 16.03
C ASP A 24 4.73 -5.18 15.17
N ASP A 25 3.61 -4.60 15.61
CA ASP A 25 2.29 -4.81 15.01
C ASP A 25 1.46 -3.52 15.05
N THR A 26 1.02 -3.08 13.86
CA THR A 26 0.14 -1.92 13.65
C THR A 26 -1.18 -2.30 12.97
N LEU A 27 -1.55 -3.59 12.98
CA LEU A 27 -2.77 -4.11 12.38
C LEU A 27 -3.98 -3.26 12.73
N SER A 28 -4.68 -2.77 11.71
CA SER A 28 -5.90 -1.96 11.84
C SER A 28 -5.77 -0.68 12.67
N MET A 29 -4.56 -0.14 12.91
CA MET A 29 -4.35 0.96 13.86
C MET A 29 -5.23 2.18 13.57
N PHE A 30 -5.41 2.56 12.32
CA PHE A 30 -6.25 3.68 11.88
C PHE A 30 -7.43 3.23 11.01
N GLN A 31 -7.81 1.96 11.06
CA GLN A 31 -8.92 1.45 10.25
C GLN A 31 -10.20 2.23 10.55
N GLY A 32 -10.79 2.90 9.53
CA GLY A 32 -11.99 3.70 9.69
C GLY A 32 -11.80 4.96 10.55
N ALA A 33 -10.57 5.46 10.69
CA ALA A 33 -10.28 6.76 11.28
C ALA A 33 -10.44 7.86 10.21
N ASP A 34 -11.68 8.14 9.83
CA ASP A 34 -12.06 8.92 8.65
C ASP A 34 -11.38 10.29 8.54
N SER A 35 -11.20 10.98 9.68
CA SER A 35 -10.62 12.33 9.73
C SER A 35 -9.12 12.35 9.93
N PHE A 36 -8.47 11.18 10.15
CA PHE A 36 -7.07 11.14 10.50
C PHE A 36 -6.18 11.53 9.31
N ASN A 37 -5.38 12.59 9.49
CA ASN A 37 -4.43 13.07 8.48
C ASN A 37 -3.23 13.78 9.12
N GLN A 38 -2.60 13.17 10.14
CA GLN A 38 -1.44 13.74 10.82
C GLN A 38 -0.13 13.14 10.29
N PRO A 39 0.98 13.88 10.31
CA PRO A 39 2.26 13.40 9.79
C PRO A 39 2.80 12.22 10.61
N LEU A 40 3.21 11.16 9.92
CA LEU A 40 3.74 9.94 10.51
C LEU A 40 5.12 9.56 9.95
N ASN A 41 5.69 10.37 9.05
CA ASN A 41 6.91 9.99 8.32
C ASN A 41 8.13 9.81 9.23
N SER A 42 8.12 10.44 10.42
CA SER A 42 9.19 10.32 11.43
C SER A 42 9.10 9.04 12.29
N TRP A 43 8.05 8.25 12.15
CA TRP A 43 7.92 7.01 12.93
C TRP A 43 8.95 5.98 12.51
N ASP A 44 9.62 5.38 13.50
CA ASP A 44 10.51 4.24 13.26
C ASP A 44 9.69 2.94 13.11
N MET A 45 9.51 2.52 11.86
CA MET A 45 8.75 1.31 11.51
C MET A 45 9.64 0.08 11.33
N SER A 46 10.93 0.17 11.67
CA SER A 46 11.93 -0.88 11.39
C SER A 46 11.67 -2.23 12.06
N ASN A 47 10.92 -2.23 13.18
CA ASN A 47 10.54 -3.45 13.90
C ASN A 47 9.15 -3.98 13.53
N VAL A 48 8.38 -3.24 12.73
CA VAL A 48 7.01 -3.62 12.38
C VAL A 48 7.02 -4.73 11.34
N THR A 49 6.25 -5.78 11.62
CA THR A 49 6.08 -6.94 10.74
C THR A 49 4.67 -7.08 10.17
N ASP A 50 3.68 -6.45 10.81
CA ASP A 50 2.28 -6.48 10.39
C ASP A 50 1.72 -5.06 10.30
N MET A 51 1.32 -4.66 9.07
CA MET A 51 0.66 -3.40 8.74
C MET A 51 -0.73 -3.64 8.09
N GLY A 52 -1.27 -4.85 8.20
CA GLY A 52 -2.56 -5.20 7.61
C GLY A 52 -3.66 -4.22 8.04
N LEU A 53 -4.50 -3.79 7.10
CA LEU A 53 -5.65 -2.90 7.36
C LEU A 53 -5.29 -1.55 8.03
N MET A 54 -4.00 -1.17 8.13
CA MET A 54 -3.57 -0.05 8.98
C MET A 54 -4.32 1.25 8.67
N PHE A 55 -4.50 1.59 7.40
CA PHE A 55 -5.23 2.78 6.95
C PHE A 55 -6.51 2.43 6.19
N LYS A 56 -7.03 1.20 6.34
CA LYS A 56 -8.26 0.81 5.66
C LYS A 56 -9.41 1.75 6.02
N GLY A 57 -9.99 2.42 5.02
CA GLY A 57 -11.07 3.39 5.22
C GLY A 57 -10.67 4.68 5.93
N ALA A 58 -9.38 4.98 6.07
CA ALA A 58 -8.90 6.29 6.55
C ALA A 58 -9.00 7.31 5.41
N ILE A 59 -10.21 7.77 5.13
CA ILE A 59 -10.58 8.48 3.89
C ILE A 59 -9.87 9.82 3.69
N ALA A 60 -9.42 10.48 4.77
CA ALA A 60 -8.72 11.77 4.71
C ALA A 60 -7.19 11.62 4.70
N PHE A 61 -6.65 10.40 4.93
CA PHE A 61 -5.22 10.21 5.10
C PHE A 61 -4.46 10.39 3.79
N ASP A 62 -3.57 11.38 3.74
CA ASP A 62 -2.70 11.68 2.59
C ASP A 62 -1.36 12.31 3.07
N GLN A 63 -0.69 11.68 4.05
CA GLN A 63 0.60 12.15 4.55
C GLN A 63 1.75 11.32 4.01
N PRO A 64 2.95 11.93 3.82
CA PRO A 64 4.15 11.22 3.37
C PRO A 64 4.51 10.05 4.29
N LEU A 65 4.95 8.96 3.67
CA LEU A 65 5.43 7.73 4.33
C LEU A 65 6.73 7.22 3.68
N ASN A 66 7.39 8.04 2.87
CA ASN A 66 8.55 7.64 2.06
C ASN A 66 9.80 7.30 2.91
N ASP A 67 9.88 7.78 4.15
CA ASP A 67 11.01 7.50 5.05
C ASP A 67 10.79 6.25 5.92
N TRP A 68 9.63 5.60 5.81
CA TRP A 68 9.38 4.37 6.55
C TRP A 68 10.28 3.22 6.08
N ASN A 69 10.95 2.57 7.03
CA ASN A 69 11.62 1.30 6.78
C ASN A 69 10.61 0.15 6.93
N VAL A 70 10.09 -0.32 5.81
CA VAL A 70 9.12 -1.43 5.76
C VAL A 70 9.76 -2.78 5.43
N SER A 71 11.10 -2.87 5.46
CA SER A 71 11.83 -4.08 5.06
C SER A 71 11.54 -5.30 5.95
N GLY A 72 11.02 -5.10 7.16
CA GLY A 72 10.58 -6.17 8.06
C GLY A 72 9.13 -6.61 7.86
N VAL A 73 8.35 -5.86 7.09
CA VAL A 73 6.91 -6.11 6.95
C VAL A 73 6.66 -7.33 6.09
N PHE A 74 5.81 -8.21 6.62
CA PHE A 74 5.38 -9.43 5.96
C PHE A 74 3.91 -9.35 5.53
N ASP A 75 3.03 -8.84 6.41
CA ASP A 75 1.60 -8.67 6.14
C ASP A 75 1.26 -7.19 5.98
N CYS A 76 0.66 -6.86 4.84
CA CYS A 76 0.16 -5.53 4.51
C CYS A 76 -1.17 -5.60 3.74
N ASP A 77 -1.92 -6.71 3.87
CA ASP A 77 -3.22 -6.87 3.22
C ASP A 77 -4.16 -5.71 3.56
N GLU A 78 -4.84 -5.20 2.54
CA GLU A 78 -5.84 -4.13 2.65
C GLU A 78 -5.31 -2.82 3.28
N MET A 79 -3.98 -2.60 3.33
CA MET A 79 -3.38 -1.48 4.10
C MET A 79 -3.99 -0.11 3.75
N PHE A 80 -4.23 0.18 2.48
CA PHE A 80 -4.84 1.44 2.01
C PHE A 80 -6.20 1.23 1.34
N SER A 81 -6.86 0.09 1.58
CA SER A 81 -8.19 -0.19 1.05
C SER A 81 -9.18 0.88 1.50
N GLY A 82 -9.84 1.58 0.57
CA GLY A 82 -10.74 2.69 0.87
C GLY A 82 -10.10 3.97 1.42
N ALA A 83 -8.77 4.09 1.43
CA ALA A 83 -8.07 5.33 1.75
C ALA A 83 -8.14 6.29 0.54
N THR A 84 -9.31 6.90 0.35
CA THR A 84 -9.68 7.58 -0.89
C THR A 84 -8.84 8.81 -1.24
N ALA A 85 -8.22 9.47 -0.25
CA ALA A 85 -7.34 10.62 -0.47
C ALA A 85 -5.89 10.23 -0.73
N PHE A 86 -5.46 9.02 -0.32
CA PHE A 86 -4.05 8.65 -0.31
C PHE A 86 -3.43 8.64 -1.71
N ASN A 87 -2.40 9.47 -1.91
CA ASN A 87 -1.65 9.55 -3.16
C ASN A 87 -0.17 9.92 -2.95
N GLN A 88 0.46 9.42 -1.88
CA GLN A 88 1.86 9.74 -1.56
C GLN A 88 2.84 8.79 -2.24
N ASP A 89 4.03 9.30 -2.54
CA ASP A 89 5.13 8.53 -3.11
C ASP A 89 5.67 7.53 -2.08
N ILE A 90 5.56 6.25 -2.41
CA ILE A 90 6.05 5.11 -1.64
C ILE A 90 6.96 4.21 -2.49
N LYS A 91 7.50 4.76 -3.57
CA LYS A 91 8.37 4.05 -4.52
C LYS A 91 9.65 3.51 -3.87
N SER A 92 10.14 4.21 -2.83
CA SER A 92 11.38 3.86 -2.11
C SER A 92 11.24 2.68 -1.15
N TRP A 93 10.04 2.18 -0.90
CA TRP A 93 9.82 1.09 0.03
C TRP A 93 10.53 -0.19 -0.40
N ASN A 94 11.25 -0.83 0.54
CA ASN A 94 11.78 -2.18 0.33
C ASN A 94 10.69 -3.22 0.61
N THR A 95 10.09 -3.73 -0.45
CA THR A 95 8.92 -4.64 -0.38
C THR A 95 9.29 -6.12 -0.51
N SER A 96 10.59 -6.47 -0.46
CA SER A 96 11.08 -7.82 -0.72
C SER A 96 10.50 -8.91 0.20
N ASN A 97 10.00 -8.53 1.37
CA ASN A 97 9.35 -9.44 2.33
C ASN A 97 7.82 -9.41 2.28
N PHE A 98 7.20 -8.57 1.46
CA PHE A 98 5.75 -8.56 1.31
C PHE A 98 5.28 -9.90 0.74
N PHE A 99 4.45 -10.60 1.50
CA PHE A 99 3.92 -11.90 1.09
C PHE A 99 2.61 -11.80 0.33
N SER A 100 1.82 -10.78 0.63
CA SER A 100 0.53 -10.53 -0.02
C SER A 100 0.29 -9.03 -0.21
N LEU A 101 -0.37 -8.68 -1.31
CA LEU A 101 -0.86 -7.35 -1.66
C LEU A 101 -2.38 -7.40 -1.90
N PHE A 102 -3.07 -8.36 -1.22
CA PHE A 102 -4.51 -8.53 -1.36
C PHE A 102 -5.24 -7.23 -0.99
N GLU A 103 -6.05 -6.72 -1.93
CA GLU A 103 -6.84 -5.50 -1.77
C GLU A 103 -6.05 -4.26 -1.29
N PHE A 104 -4.72 -4.22 -1.50
CA PHE A 104 -3.84 -3.20 -0.91
C PHE A 104 -4.29 -1.76 -1.20
N PHE A 105 -4.75 -1.47 -2.42
CA PHE A 105 -5.30 -0.19 -2.87
C PHE A 105 -6.75 -0.30 -3.34
N LEU A 106 -7.51 -1.30 -2.89
CA LEU A 106 -8.93 -1.43 -3.23
C LEU A 106 -9.65 -0.12 -2.90
N ASP A 107 -10.37 0.47 -3.87
CA ASP A 107 -11.09 1.72 -3.72
C ASP A 107 -10.24 2.94 -3.24
N ALA A 108 -8.91 2.88 -3.33
CA ALA A 108 -8.02 4.03 -3.11
C ALA A 108 -8.09 4.98 -4.32
N THR A 109 -9.17 5.73 -4.44
CA THR A 109 -9.58 6.42 -5.66
C THR A 109 -8.64 7.54 -6.12
N SER A 110 -7.76 8.06 -5.26
CA SER A 110 -6.75 9.08 -5.62
C SER A 110 -5.39 8.49 -5.96
N PHE A 111 -5.12 7.21 -5.63
CA PHE A 111 -3.79 6.64 -5.77
C PHE A 111 -3.35 6.56 -7.23
N ASN A 112 -2.24 7.22 -7.56
CA ASN A 112 -1.65 7.23 -8.89
C ASN A 112 -0.13 7.42 -8.86
N GLN A 113 0.59 6.65 -8.03
CA GLN A 113 2.04 6.73 -7.93
C GLN A 113 2.73 5.59 -8.68
N ASP A 114 3.96 5.82 -9.10
CA ASP A 114 4.82 4.81 -9.70
C ASP A 114 5.41 3.88 -8.62
N ILE A 115 5.02 2.61 -8.65
CA ILE A 115 5.53 1.55 -7.77
C ILE A 115 6.23 0.43 -8.56
N SER A 116 6.70 0.73 -9.76
CA SER A 116 7.38 -0.24 -10.64
C SER A 116 8.66 -0.84 -10.02
N ASN A 117 9.26 -0.16 -9.05
CA ASN A 117 10.48 -0.60 -8.35
C ASN A 117 10.20 -1.60 -7.20
N TRP A 118 8.95 -1.84 -6.85
CA TRP A 118 8.66 -2.78 -5.77
C TRP A 118 9.15 -4.18 -6.13
N ASP A 119 9.81 -4.82 -5.19
CA ASP A 119 10.15 -6.24 -5.29
C ASP A 119 8.90 -7.07 -4.94
N VAL A 120 8.37 -7.78 -5.93
CA VAL A 120 7.18 -8.62 -5.80
C VAL A 120 7.50 -10.12 -5.92
N SER A 121 8.77 -10.47 -5.85
CA SER A 121 9.23 -11.86 -5.99
C SER A 121 8.73 -12.80 -4.88
N SER A 122 8.41 -12.25 -3.70
CA SER A 122 7.83 -12.99 -2.57
C SER A 122 6.30 -13.00 -2.56
N VAL A 123 5.64 -12.16 -3.37
CA VAL A 123 4.18 -12.00 -3.38
C VAL A 123 3.48 -13.24 -3.93
N THR A 124 2.53 -13.79 -3.18
CA THR A 124 1.72 -14.95 -3.57
C THR A 124 0.27 -14.59 -3.92
N ASN A 125 -0.20 -13.41 -3.49
CA ASN A 125 -1.56 -12.94 -3.74
C ASN A 125 -1.57 -11.42 -3.94
N ALA A 126 -2.09 -10.94 -5.05
CA ALA A 126 -2.33 -9.52 -5.34
C ALA A 126 -3.76 -9.32 -5.89
N ALA A 127 -4.68 -10.20 -5.48
CA ALA A 127 -6.07 -10.12 -5.93
C ALA A 127 -6.71 -8.80 -5.52
N ALA A 128 -7.44 -8.19 -6.43
CA ALA A 128 -8.15 -6.93 -6.26
C ALA A 128 -7.27 -5.73 -5.85
N MET A 129 -5.93 -5.82 -5.99
CA MET A 129 -4.99 -4.79 -5.51
C MET A 129 -5.38 -3.36 -5.93
N PHE A 130 -5.84 -3.15 -7.15
CA PHE A 130 -6.25 -1.85 -7.68
C PHE A 130 -7.73 -1.79 -8.07
N THR A 131 -8.55 -2.72 -7.64
CA THR A 131 -9.99 -2.68 -7.92
C THR A 131 -10.59 -1.39 -7.35
N GLY A 132 -11.28 -0.60 -8.16
CA GLY A 132 -11.84 0.68 -7.73
C GLY A 132 -10.83 1.85 -7.62
N ALA A 133 -9.54 1.65 -7.80
CA ALA A 133 -8.53 2.71 -7.86
C ALA A 133 -8.61 3.45 -9.21
N GLY A 134 -9.68 4.21 -9.42
CA GLY A 134 -10.07 4.76 -10.72
C GLY A 134 -9.12 5.79 -11.33
N THR A 135 -8.18 6.34 -10.57
CA THR A 135 -7.15 7.28 -11.06
C THR A 135 -5.84 6.61 -11.41
N PHE A 136 -5.66 5.31 -11.12
CA PHE A 136 -4.40 4.63 -11.46
C PHE A 136 -4.22 4.62 -12.98
N SER A 137 -3.29 5.44 -13.44
CA SER A 137 -3.16 5.80 -14.86
C SER A 137 -2.59 4.65 -15.69
N THR A 138 -2.95 4.63 -16.98
CA THR A 138 -2.34 3.70 -17.95
C THR A 138 -0.81 3.79 -17.94
N ASN A 139 -0.24 5.00 -17.79
CA ASN A 139 1.22 5.17 -17.72
C ASN A 139 1.84 4.46 -16.51
N ASN A 140 1.28 4.65 -15.32
CA ASN A 140 1.80 4.00 -14.11
C ASN A 140 1.57 2.49 -14.15
N TYR A 141 0.47 2.05 -14.77
CA TYR A 141 0.22 0.62 -14.99
C TYR A 141 1.23 0.00 -15.97
N ASP A 142 1.58 0.69 -17.06
CA ASP A 142 2.61 0.24 -18.00
C ASP A 142 3.98 0.15 -17.32
N LEU A 143 4.39 1.18 -16.55
CA LEU A 143 5.62 1.16 -15.77
C LEU A 143 5.67 -0.01 -14.77
N LEU A 144 4.56 -0.25 -14.08
CA LEU A 144 4.43 -1.38 -13.15
C LEU A 144 4.64 -2.71 -13.87
N LEU A 145 3.96 -2.93 -15.00
CA LEU A 145 4.10 -4.14 -15.79
C LEU A 145 5.56 -4.33 -16.29
N GLU A 146 6.19 -3.25 -16.76
CA GLU A 146 7.59 -3.26 -17.18
C GLU A 146 8.53 -3.68 -16.03
N GLY A 147 8.40 -3.03 -14.87
CA GLY A 147 9.25 -3.30 -13.71
C GLY A 147 9.06 -4.71 -13.14
N TRP A 148 7.80 -5.13 -12.99
CA TRP A 148 7.49 -6.43 -12.37
C TRP A 148 7.74 -7.61 -13.32
N SER A 149 7.59 -7.44 -14.65
CA SER A 149 7.86 -8.51 -15.63
C SER A 149 9.34 -8.94 -15.68
N THR A 150 10.25 -8.15 -15.14
CA THR A 150 11.68 -8.48 -15.06
C THR A 150 12.03 -9.37 -13.87
N GLN A 151 11.10 -9.57 -12.95
CA GLN A 151 11.29 -10.30 -11.70
C GLN A 151 10.87 -11.77 -11.84
N THR A 152 11.39 -12.62 -10.97
CA THR A 152 10.93 -14.01 -10.85
C THR A 152 9.72 -14.05 -9.93
N LEU A 153 8.54 -14.10 -10.51
CA LEU A 153 7.28 -14.10 -9.76
C LEU A 153 6.94 -15.50 -9.23
N GLN A 154 6.15 -15.55 -8.15
CA GLN A 154 5.57 -16.81 -7.67
C GLN A 154 4.56 -17.35 -8.69
N ASN A 155 4.35 -18.67 -8.66
CA ASN A 155 3.40 -19.32 -9.59
C ASN A 155 1.94 -18.99 -9.22
N ALA A 156 1.13 -18.74 -10.24
CA ALA A 156 -0.32 -18.55 -10.12
C ALA A 156 -0.74 -17.36 -9.23
N VAL A 157 0.07 -16.29 -9.18
CA VAL A 157 -0.32 -15.05 -8.50
C VAL A 157 -1.51 -14.44 -9.22
N VAL A 158 -2.61 -14.24 -8.48
CA VAL A 158 -3.77 -13.51 -9.00
C VAL A 158 -3.48 -12.01 -8.84
N PHE A 159 -3.55 -11.26 -9.93
CA PHE A 159 -3.34 -9.82 -9.95
C PHE A 159 -4.60 -9.09 -10.43
N GLY A 160 -5.17 -8.25 -9.58
CA GLY A 160 -6.41 -7.52 -9.87
C GLY A 160 -6.17 -6.02 -10.04
N VAL A 161 -6.44 -5.51 -11.24
CA VAL A 161 -6.25 -4.09 -11.61
C VAL A 161 -7.57 -3.34 -11.85
N GLY A 162 -8.69 -3.94 -11.51
CA GLY A 162 -10.01 -3.35 -11.75
C GLY A 162 -10.24 -3.05 -13.23
N THR A 163 -10.54 -1.77 -13.54
CA THR A 163 -10.80 -1.32 -14.92
C THR A 163 -9.58 -0.68 -15.60
N THR A 164 -8.44 -0.58 -14.91
CA THR A 164 -7.21 -0.03 -15.49
C THR A 164 -6.72 -0.89 -16.65
N GLN A 165 -6.34 -0.24 -17.75
CA GLN A 165 -5.87 -0.92 -18.96
C GLN A 165 -4.45 -0.46 -19.31
N TYR A 166 -3.64 -1.38 -19.83
CA TYR A 166 -2.33 -1.06 -20.38
C TYR A 166 -2.45 -0.38 -21.75
N SER A 167 -1.42 0.35 -22.14
CA SER A 167 -1.35 0.93 -23.50
C SER A 167 -1.13 -0.14 -24.55
N SER A 168 -1.45 0.15 -25.80
CA SER A 168 -1.18 -0.76 -26.92
C SER A 168 0.31 -1.03 -27.15
N GLY A 169 1.20 -0.21 -26.55
CA GLY A 169 2.65 -0.33 -26.63
C GLY A 169 3.29 -1.11 -25.49
N ALA A 170 2.54 -1.50 -24.46
CA ALA A 170 3.09 -2.25 -23.34
C ALA A 170 3.71 -3.59 -23.78
N PRO A 171 4.81 -4.05 -23.13
CA PRO A 171 5.49 -5.29 -23.49
C PRO A 171 4.53 -6.49 -23.52
N THR A 172 4.63 -7.31 -24.56
CA THR A 172 3.76 -8.49 -24.70
C THR A 172 4.01 -9.52 -23.59
N THR A 173 5.24 -9.55 -23.05
CA THR A 173 5.63 -10.41 -21.93
C THR A 173 4.94 -10.04 -20.61
N ALA A 174 4.50 -8.78 -20.47
CA ALA A 174 3.81 -8.29 -19.28
C ALA A 174 2.29 -8.49 -19.32
N ARG A 175 1.76 -9.06 -20.41
CA ARG A 175 0.32 -9.21 -20.66
C ARG A 175 -0.23 -10.60 -20.33
N GLY A 176 0.64 -11.50 -19.85
CA GLY A 176 0.32 -12.91 -19.60
C GLY A 176 -0.46 -13.17 -18.32
#